data_703aae152c0bb4b8cb3a811799af6659
#
_entry.id   703aae152c0bb4b8cb3a811799af6659
#
_cell.length_a   1.000
_cell.length_b   1.000
_cell.length_c   1.000
_cell.angle_alpha   90.00
_cell.angle_beta   90.00
_cell.angle_gamma   90.00
#
_symmetry.space_group_name_H-M   'P 1'
#
loop_
_entity.id
_entity.type
_entity.pdbx_description
1 polymer ?
#
loop_
_entity_poly.entity_id
_entity_poly.type
_entity_poly.pdbx_seq_one_letter_code
_entity_poly.pdbx_strand_id
1 'polypeptide(L)'
;NIGRSLFEKIGIVYLTTSSLFNRPHNYGEWFNDTVLHTNKRGNKVLADAIYKVLNEMKWLTSGVLIEEHKKRILENNKSLTKGERIYGDNPELLKYIDLLRQYKQGDAESNIGCIVMNCNPFTLGHRYLIEYASLRVDYLYIFVVEENRSYFTFDDRFDLVCKGTADLKNVRVLPSGNFIISAITFPGYFYKDNLKEAKIDCSNDLNVFAQYIAPALNIKNRFAGEEPLDPVTNQYNMAMAEILPQYGIQFHVIPRKIEGKEVISASRVRRYFEAGKLDEIKEIVPNATYNYLVNRYNKEHD
;
A
#
# COMPACT_ATOMS: atom_id res chain seq x y z
N ASN A 1 20.28 -17.58 7.81
CA ASN A 1 20.83 -17.55 9.19
C ASN A 1 20.20 -16.46 10.08
N ILE A 2 19.71 -15.35 9.52
CA ILE A 2 19.04 -14.29 10.30
C ILE A 2 17.71 -14.80 10.88
N GLY A 3 16.93 -15.57 10.12
CA GLY A 3 15.68 -16.16 10.58
C GLY A 3 15.86 -17.10 11.78
N ARG A 4 16.91 -17.92 11.78
CA ARG A 4 17.19 -18.85 12.88
C ARG A 4 17.45 -18.10 14.20
N SER A 5 18.26 -17.06 14.16
CA SER A 5 18.57 -16.24 15.33
C SER A 5 17.34 -15.52 15.89
N LEU A 6 16.42 -15.09 15.04
CA LEU A 6 15.19 -14.44 15.47
C LEU A 6 14.22 -15.41 16.14
N PHE A 7 14.04 -16.61 15.55
CA PHE A 7 13.16 -17.65 16.11
C PHE A 7 13.69 -18.21 17.42
N GLU A 8 15.01 -18.39 17.54
CA GLU A 8 15.67 -18.81 18.79
C GLU A 8 15.47 -17.78 19.91
N LYS A 9 15.53 -16.48 19.59
CA LYS A 9 15.31 -15.39 20.56
C LYS A 9 13.88 -15.28 21.08
N ILE A 10 12.88 -15.66 20.26
CA ILE A 10 11.47 -15.64 20.64
C ILE A 10 10.96 -17.02 21.12
N GLY A 11 11.87 -18.02 21.22
CA GLY A 11 11.55 -19.36 21.76
C GLY A 11 10.70 -20.23 20.82
N ILE A 12 10.64 -19.90 19.52
CA ILE A 12 9.95 -20.72 18.51
C ILE A 12 10.93 -21.74 17.96
N VAL A 13 10.56 -23.02 17.99
CA VAL A 13 11.36 -24.11 17.41
C VAL A 13 11.48 -23.90 15.89
N TYR A 14 12.70 -23.86 15.41
CA TYR A 14 12.99 -23.72 13.97
C TYR A 14 12.63 -25.03 13.26
N LEU A 15 11.53 -24.99 12.54
CA LEU A 15 11.16 -26.07 11.62
C LEU A 15 11.86 -25.80 10.28
N THR A 16 12.89 -26.59 9.96
CA THR A 16 13.46 -26.53 8.61
C THR A 16 12.41 -27.04 7.63
N THR A 17 12.26 -26.37 6.50
CA THR A 17 11.37 -26.82 5.41
C THR A 17 11.65 -28.26 5.01
N SER A 18 12.92 -28.69 5.07
CA SER A 18 13.34 -30.09 4.85
C SER A 18 12.77 -31.08 5.84
N SER A 19 12.54 -30.73 7.11
CA SER A 19 11.93 -31.64 8.10
C SER A 19 10.42 -31.72 7.97
N LEU A 20 9.77 -30.71 7.42
CA LEU A 20 8.33 -30.70 7.17
C LEU A 20 7.95 -31.41 5.86
N PHE A 21 8.84 -31.39 4.87
CA PHE A 21 8.62 -31.90 3.52
C PHE A 21 9.50 -33.12 3.19
N ASN A 22 9.77 -33.97 4.16
CA ASN A 22 10.66 -35.11 4.07
C ASN A 22 10.12 -36.22 3.12
N ARG A 23 9.78 -35.86 1.88
CA ARG A 23 9.46 -36.78 0.78
C ARG A 23 10.18 -36.36 -0.50
N PRO A 24 10.86 -37.27 -1.19
CA PRO A 24 11.72 -36.95 -2.34
C PRO A 24 10.96 -36.66 -3.65
N HIS A 25 9.67 -36.35 -3.64
CA HIS A 25 8.87 -36.26 -4.85
C HIS A 25 8.11 -34.94 -4.98
N ASN A 26 8.30 -34.29 -6.12
CA ASN A 26 7.52 -33.20 -6.70
C ASN A 26 7.48 -31.88 -5.94
N TYR A 27 8.57 -31.14 -5.97
CA TYR A 27 8.60 -29.73 -5.57
C TYR A 27 7.46 -28.93 -6.21
N GLY A 28 7.09 -29.20 -7.46
CA GLY A 28 5.97 -28.55 -8.15
C GLY A 28 4.58 -28.78 -7.54
N GLU A 29 4.39 -29.80 -6.69
CA GLU A 29 3.14 -29.98 -5.95
C GLU A 29 2.96 -28.97 -4.81
N TRP A 30 4.06 -28.37 -4.31
CA TRP A 30 4.10 -27.58 -3.09
C TRP A 30 4.52 -26.14 -3.33
N PHE A 31 5.23 -25.88 -4.42
CA PHE A 31 5.80 -24.58 -4.75
C PHE A 31 5.39 -24.14 -6.16
N ASN A 32 5.20 -22.85 -6.35
CA ASN A 32 4.81 -22.27 -7.64
C ASN A 32 6.00 -21.95 -8.54
N ASP A 33 7.21 -21.90 -7.98
CA ASP A 33 8.42 -21.47 -8.67
C ASP A 33 9.69 -22.04 -8.04
N THR A 34 10.84 -21.76 -8.68
CA THR A 34 12.17 -22.17 -8.22
C THR A 34 12.70 -21.39 -7.02
N VAL A 35 11.98 -20.35 -6.55
CA VAL A 35 12.38 -19.48 -5.43
C VAL A 35 11.62 -19.84 -4.15
N LEU A 36 10.98 -21.02 -4.08
CA LEU A 36 10.35 -21.58 -2.88
C LEU A 36 9.14 -20.77 -2.35
N HIS A 37 8.33 -20.18 -3.23
CA HIS A 37 7.02 -19.68 -2.85
C HIS A 37 6.02 -20.83 -2.77
N THR A 38 5.50 -21.09 -1.57
CA THR A 38 4.53 -22.17 -1.38
C THR A 38 3.23 -21.87 -2.14
N ASN A 39 2.74 -22.88 -2.89
CA ASN A 39 1.39 -22.82 -3.47
C ASN A 39 0.32 -23.09 -2.40
N LYS A 40 -0.95 -23.08 -2.81
CA LYS A 40 -2.11 -23.27 -1.89
C LYS A 40 -1.99 -24.56 -1.06
N ARG A 41 -1.46 -25.65 -1.63
CA ARG A 41 -1.28 -26.94 -0.95
C ARG A 41 -0.12 -26.87 0.04
N GLY A 42 1.01 -26.27 -0.35
CA GLY A 42 2.17 -26.06 0.51
C GLY A 42 1.85 -25.11 1.69
N ASN A 43 1.07 -24.05 1.46
CA ASN A 43 0.59 -23.14 2.51
C ASN A 43 -0.29 -23.88 3.53
N LYS A 44 -1.17 -24.77 3.07
CA LYS A 44 -2.01 -25.57 3.97
C LYS A 44 -1.17 -26.50 4.85
N VAL A 45 -0.22 -27.23 4.25
CA VAL A 45 0.66 -28.14 5.01
C VAL A 45 1.52 -27.39 6.01
N LEU A 46 2.05 -26.22 5.62
CA LEU A 46 2.81 -25.36 6.53
C LEU A 46 1.93 -24.85 7.69
N ALA A 47 0.73 -24.41 7.39
CA ALA A 47 -0.23 -23.95 8.41
C ALA A 47 -0.61 -25.09 9.36
N ASP A 48 -0.91 -26.28 8.84
CA ASP A 48 -1.25 -27.47 9.66
C ASP A 48 -0.06 -27.90 10.56
N ALA A 49 1.16 -27.82 10.05
CA ALA A 49 2.37 -28.12 10.82
C ALA A 49 2.63 -27.10 11.92
N ILE A 50 2.47 -25.80 11.62
CA ILE A 50 2.58 -24.71 12.61
C ILE A 50 1.49 -24.88 13.68
N TYR A 51 0.24 -25.12 13.27
CA TYR A 51 -0.87 -25.35 14.19
C TYR A 51 -0.60 -26.52 15.14
N LYS A 52 -0.09 -27.65 14.60
CA LYS A 52 0.27 -28.84 15.39
C LYS A 52 1.34 -28.52 16.43
N VAL A 53 2.42 -27.82 16.04
CA VAL A 53 3.49 -27.42 16.97
C VAL A 53 2.98 -26.48 18.05
N LEU A 54 2.20 -25.46 17.67
CA LEU A 54 1.64 -24.52 18.64
C LEU A 54 0.67 -25.20 19.61
N ASN A 55 -0.08 -26.21 19.16
CA ASN A 55 -0.99 -26.98 19.99
C ASN A 55 -0.23 -27.94 20.94
N GLU A 56 0.81 -28.63 20.45
CA GLU A 56 1.70 -29.49 21.27
C GLU A 56 2.43 -28.66 22.34
N MET A 57 2.81 -27.42 22.03
CA MET A 57 3.40 -26.47 22.99
C MET A 57 2.35 -25.84 23.92
N LYS A 58 1.08 -26.23 23.85
CA LYS A 58 -0.06 -25.66 24.60
C LYS A 58 -0.22 -24.14 24.43
N TRP A 59 0.33 -23.55 23.40
CA TRP A 59 0.23 -22.11 23.13
C TRP A 59 -1.16 -21.69 22.68
N LEU A 60 -1.90 -22.59 22.03
CA LEU A 60 -3.28 -22.32 21.58
C LEU A 60 -4.33 -22.53 22.67
N THR A 61 -4.01 -23.29 23.74
CA THR A 61 -4.95 -23.63 24.79
C THR A 61 -4.83 -22.76 26.05
N SER A 62 -3.73 -22.02 26.19
CA SER A 62 -3.56 -21.10 27.31
C SER A 62 -3.95 -19.69 26.87
N GLY A 63 -5.19 -19.31 27.06
CA GLY A 63 -5.65 -17.91 26.94
C GLY A 63 -4.78 -16.93 27.76
N VAL A 64 -4.05 -17.44 28.74
CA VAL A 64 -3.08 -16.75 29.58
C VAL A 64 -1.90 -16.20 28.74
N LEU A 65 -1.34 -16.97 27.79
CA LEU A 65 -0.19 -16.49 26.96
C LEU A 65 -0.61 -15.47 25.91
N ILE A 66 -1.84 -15.58 25.38
CA ILE A 66 -2.37 -14.55 24.47
C ILE A 66 -2.63 -13.26 25.25
N GLU A 67 -3.16 -13.33 26.44
CA GLU A 67 -3.39 -12.17 27.31
C GLU A 67 -2.08 -11.60 27.87
N GLU A 68 -1.10 -12.42 28.23
CA GLU A 68 0.25 -11.95 28.61
C GLU A 68 0.97 -11.30 27.43
N HIS A 69 0.85 -11.85 26.23
CA HIS A 69 1.46 -11.25 25.04
C HIS A 69 0.74 -9.95 24.65
N LYS A 70 -0.59 -9.91 24.71
CA LYS A 70 -1.36 -8.67 24.56
C LYS A 70 -1.00 -7.65 25.64
N LYS A 71 -0.86 -8.09 26.90
CA LYS A 71 -0.47 -7.25 28.02
C LYS A 71 0.95 -6.71 27.84
N ARG A 72 1.91 -7.52 27.38
CA ARG A 72 3.27 -7.09 27.02
C ARG A 72 3.30 -6.10 25.86
N ILE A 73 2.50 -6.34 24.81
CA ILE A 73 2.34 -5.40 23.70
C ILE A 73 1.71 -4.10 24.21
N LEU A 74 0.68 -4.18 25.05
CA LEU A 74 0.03 -3.03 25.66
C LEU A 74 0.93 -2.29 26.67
N GLU A 75 1.75 -3.00 27.44
CA GLU A 75 2.71 -2.43 28.37
C GLU A 75 3.90 -1.81 27.62
N ASN A 76 4.41 -2.46 26.58
CA ASN A 76 5.40 -1.87 25.68
C ASN A 76 4.83 -0.64 24.94
N ASN A 77 3.58 -0.69 24.50
CA ASN A 77 2.92 0.46 23.90
C ASN A 77 2.56 1.57 24.92
N LYS A 78 2.40 1.25 26.22
CA LYS A 78 2.20 2.23 27.29
C LYS A 78 3.52 2.86 27.79
N SER A 79 4.63 2.15 27.67
CA SER A 79 5.97 2.70 27.97
C SER A 79 6.53 3.55 26.83
N LEU A 80 5.96 3.44 25.63
CA LEU A 80 6.21 4.33 24.50
C LEU A 80 5.59 5.67 24.84
N THR A 81 6.34 6.56 25.44
CA THR A 81 5.98 7.97 25.53
C THR A 81 5.66 8.48 24.13
N LYS A 82 4.84 9.52 24.03
CA LYS A 82 4.33 10.15 22.79
C LYS A 82 5.41 10.52 21.74
N GLY A 83 6.55 9.87 21.71
CA GLY A 83 7.73 10.07 20.87
C GLY A 83 8.54 8.82 20.54
N GLU A 84 8.24 7.66 21.14
CA GLU A 84 8.96 6.42 20.79
C GLU A 84 8.33 5.77 19.56
N ARG A 85 9.11 5.69 18.51
CA ARG A 85 8.69 5.34 17.16
C ARG A 85 8.66 3.81 16.98
N ILE A 86 7.53 3.28 16.50
CA ILE A 86 7.30 1.83 16.27
C ILE A 86 8.34 1.21 15.32
N TYR A 87 8.98 2.01 14.45
CA TYR A 87 9.96 1.58 13.44
C TYR A 87 11.28 2.35 13.51
N GLY A 88 11.61 2.97 14.66
CA GLY A 88 12.75 3.87 14.80
C GLY A 88 14.09 3.33 14.35
N ASP A 89 14.27 2.01 14.39
CA ASP A 89 15.50 1.31 14.06
C ASP A 89 15.44 0.52 12.73
N ASN A 90 14.38 0.71 11.91
CA ASN A 90 14.29 0.05 10.61
C ASN A 90 15.21 0.76 9.59
N PRO A 91 16.34 0.14 9.16
CA PRO A 91 17.32 0.81 8.30
C PRO A 91 16.78 1.19 6.92
N GLU A 92 15.81 0.42 6.39
CA GLU A 92 15.19 0.69 5.08
C GLU A 92 14.24 1.88 5.18
N LEU A 93 13.45 1.96 6.26
CA LEU A 93 12.62 3.13 6.52
C LEU A 93 13.47 4.39 6.69
N LEU A 94 14.55 4.32 7.45
CA LEU A 94 15.44 5.46 7.66
C LEU A 94 16.06 5.95 6.34
N LYS A 95 16.53 5.04 5.48
CA LYS A 95 17.02 5.38 4.14
C LYS A 95 15.94 6.05 3.27
N TYR A 96 14.72 5.53 3.33
CA TYR A 96 13.59 6.11 2.59
C TYR A 96 13.26 7.52 3.12
N ILE A 97 13.25 7.72 4.43
CA ILE A 97 13.04 9.03 5.05
C ILE A 97 14.14 10.03 4.64
N ASP A 98 15.39 9.60 4.62
CA ASP A 98 16.51 10.44 4.18
C ASP A 98 16.41 10.82 2.70
N LEU A 99 15.93 9.89 1.86
CA LEU A 99 15.60 10.19 0.47
C LEU A 99 14.47 11.22 0.37
N LEU A 100 13.38 11.06 1.12
CA LEU A 100 12.26 12.01 1.11
C LEU A 100 12.69 13.41 1.55
N ARG A 101 13.55 13.53 2.56
CA ARG A 101 14.08 14.82 3.04
C ARG A 101 14.79 15.63 1.95
N GLN A 102 15.40 14.98 0.95
CA GLN A 102 16.02 15.65 -0.19
C GLN A 102 14.99 16.36 -1.09
N TYR A 103 13.73 15.94 -1.04
CA TYR A 103 12.62 16.54 -1.80
C TYR A 103 11.80 17.52 -0.98
N LYS A 104 12.15 17.77 0.28
CA LYS A 104 11.42 18.70 1.15
C LYS A 104 11.36 20.09 0.52
N GLN A 105 10.16 20.67 0.46
CA GLN A 105 9.89 21.99 -0.04
C GLN A 105 9.24 22.85 1.06
N GLY A 106 9.40 24.16 0.92
CA GLY A 106 8.82 25.12 1.87
C GLY A 106 9.51 25.11 3.25
N ASP A 107 8.98 25.91 4.13
CA ASP A 107 9.39 26.06 5.52
C ASP A 107 8.37 25.44 6.51
N ALA A 108 8.50 25.74 7.80
CA ALA A 108 7.59 25.22 8.81
C ALA A 108 6.16 25.75 8.67
N GLU A 109 5.98 26.96 8.13
CA GLU A 109 4.68 27.60 7.97
C GLU A 109 3.98 27.19 6.69
N SER A 110 4.72 26.65 5.70
CA SER A 110 4.18 26.26 4.41
C SER A 110 3.07 25.22 4.56
N ASN A 111 2.00 25.41 3.78
CA ASN A 111 0.85 24.53 3.71
C ASN A 111 1.14 23.38 2.71
N ILE A 112 1.67 22.29 3.21
CA ILE A 112 2.09 21.14 2.39
C ILE A 112 1.01 20.06 2.39
N GLY A 113 0.67 19.58 1.19
CA GLY A 113 -0.29 18.49 1.00
C GLY A 113 0.31 17.24 0.38
N CYS A 114 -0.41 16.15 0.49
CA CYS A 114 -0.10 14.93 -0.26
C CYS A 114 -1.33 14.14 -0.70
N ILE A 115 -1.12 13.34 -1.74
CA ILE A 115 -2.04 12.32 -2.23
C ILE A 115 -1.24 11.01 -2.35
N VAL A 116 -1.86 9.88 -2.03
CA VAL A 116 -1.33 8.56 -2.38
C VAL A 116 -2.31 7.90 -3.35
N MET A 117 -1.81 7.37 -4.45
CA MET A 117 -2.65 6.77 -5.48
C MET A 117 -1.95 5.65 -6.23
N ASN A 118 -2.75 4.67 -6.65
CA ASN A 118 -2.23 3.56 -7.45
C ASN A 118 -2.10 3.90 -8.94
N CYS A 119 -3.01 4.69 -9.49
CA CYS A 119 -3.02 5.14 -10.90
C CYS A 119 -2.93 3.99 -11.93
N ASN A 120 -3.78 3.02 -11.84
CA ASN A 120 -3.72 1.79 -12.66
C ASN A 120 -4.80 1.71 -13.77
N PRO A 121 -4.71 2.49 -14.89
CA PRO A 121 -3.73 3.55 -15.17
C PRO A 121 -4.13 4.93 -14.65
N PHE A 122 -3.34 5.98 -14.99
CA PHE A 122 -3.66 7.37 -14.68
C PHE A 122 -4.84 7.87 -15.51
N THR A 123 -5.84 8.49 -14.85
CA THR A 123 -7.10 8.93 -15.46
C THR A 123 -7.39 10.42 -15.23
N LEU A 124 -8.38 10.97 -15.94
CA LEU A 124 -8.86 12.34 -15.68
C LEU A 124 -9.49 12.48 -14.28
N GLY A 125 -9.96 11.39 -13.66
CA GLY A 125 -10.39 11.40 -12.26
C GLY A 125 -9.22 11.60 -11.29
N HIS A 126 -8.09 10.94 -11.52
CA HIS A 126 -6.86 11.18 -10.75
C HIS A 126 -6.34 12.60 -10.97
N ARG A 127 -6.31 13.07 -12.20
CA ARG A 127 -5.89 14.43 -12.55
C ARG A 127 -6.75 15.47 -11.83
N TYR A 128 -8.07 15.32 -11.83
CA TYR A 128 -8.99 16.21 -11.13
C TYR A 128 -8.69 16.30 -9.63
N LEU A 129 -8.44 15.16 -8.95
CA LEU A 129 -8.08 15.14 -7.53
C LEU A 129 -6.78 15.92 -7.27
N ILE A 130 -5.78 15.73 -8.15
CA ILE A 130 -4.49 16.43 -8.06
C ILE A 130 -4.66 17.94 -8.26
N GLU A 131 -5.39 18.37 -9.28
CA GLU A 131 -5.66 19.78 -9.54
C GLU A 131 -6.42 20.42 -8.37
N TYR A 132 -7.43 19.74 -7.87
CA TYR A 132 -8.20 20.21 -6.70
C TYR A 132 -7.31 20.43 -5.49
N ALA A 133 -6.43 19.48 -5.18
CA ALA A 133 -5.52 19.56 -4.04
C ALA A 133 -4.42 20.62 -4.26
N SER A 134 -3.83 20.68 -5.45
CA SER A 134 -2.73 21.60 -5.78
C SER A 134 -3.12 23.09 -5.64
N LEU A 135 -4.39 23.42 -5.89
CA LEU A 135 -4.94 24.76 -5.71
C LEU A 135 -5.16 25.17 -4.22
N ARG A 136 -5.01 24.23 -3.28
CA ARG A 136 -5.31 24.43 -1.85
C ARG A 136 -4.09 24.32 -0.95
N VAL A 137 -2.93 24.04 -1.53
CA VAL A 137 -1.68 23.93 -0.82
C VAL A 137 -0.56 24.65 -1.55
N ASP A 138 0.47 25.07 -0.82
CA ASP A 138 1.65 25.71 -1.41
C ASP A 138 2.46 24.69 -2.24
N TYR A 139 2.49 23.43 -1.78
CA TYR A 139 3.18 22.33 -2.45
C TYR A 139 2.47 21.01 -2.23
N LEU A 140 2.37 20.20 -3.27
CA LEU A 140 1.67 18.90 -3.26
C LEU A 140 2.61 17.76 -3.64
N TYR A 141 2.74 16.76 -2.76
CA TYR A 141 3.41 15.51 -3.07
C TYR A 141 2.39 14.46 -3.52
N ILE A 142 2.72 13.75 -4.60
CA ILE A 142 1.94 12.62 -5.09
C ILE A 142 2.78 11.37 -4.91
N PHE A 143 2.36 10.46 -4.02
CA PHE A 143 2.97 9.15 -3.88
C PHE A 143 2.27 8.16 -4.79
N VAL A 144 3.00 7.60 -5.75
CA VAL A 144 2.51 6.49 -6.57
C VAL A 144 2.87 5.18 -5.86
N VAL A 145 1.86 4.35 -5.60
CA VAL A 145 2.05 3.06 -4.90
C VAL A 145 2.98 2.15 -5.69
N GLU A 146 4.07 1.70 -5.07
CA GLU A 146 5.16 0.93 -5.72
C GLU A 146 4.88 -0.59 -5.80
N GLU A 147 3.63 -0.99 -5.70
CA GLU A 147 3.22 -2.39 -5.74
C GLU A 147 3.06 -2.90 -7.18
N ASN A 148 3.73 -4.03 -7.51
CA ASN A 148 3.73 -4.63 -8.85
C ASN A 148 2.59 -5.64 -9.13
N ARG A 149 1.55 -5.69 -8.31
CA ARG A 149 0.35 -6.51 -8.53
C ARG A 149 -0.72 -5.83 -9.39
N SER A 150 -0.41 -4.66 -9.91
CA SER A 150 -1.28 -3.88 -10.77
C SER A 150 -1.24 -4.36 -12.22
N TYR A 151 -2.26 -4.05 -13.01
CA TYR A 151 -2.35 -4.37 -14.45
C TYR A 151 -1.23 -3.70 -15.25
N PHE A 152 -0.89 -2.46 -14.89
CA PHE A 152 0.26 -1.72 -15.42
C PHE A 152 1.39 -1.74 -14.41
N THR A 153 2.64 -1.85 -14.90
CA THR A 153 3.85 -1.85 -14.06
C THR A 153 3.96 -0.56 -13.25
N PHE A 154 4.76 -0.58 -12.18
CA PHE A 154 5.02 0.64 -11.41
C PHE A 154 5.63 1.73 -12.29
N ASP A 155 6.62 1.39 -13.11
CA ASP A 155 7.33 2.34 -13.98
C ASP A 155 6.38 3.03 -14.96
N ASP A 156 5.49 2.26 -15.60
CA ASP A 156 4.46 2.81 -16.48
C ASP A 156 3.54 3.79 -15.76
N ARG A 157 3.03 3.37 -14.58
CA ARG A 157 2.12 4.19 -13.79
C ARG A 157 2.77 5.48 -13.30
N PHE A 158 4.01 5.38 -12.85
CA PHE A 158 4.80 6.52 -12.37
C PHE A 158 5.07 7.51 -13.52
N ASP A 159 5.54 7.04 -14.68
CA ASP A 159 5.76 7.85 -15.86
C ASP A 159 4.50 8.57 -16.34
N LEU A 160 3.37 7.86 -16.36
CA LEU A 160 2.09 8.46 -16.76
C LEU A 160 1.60 9.54 -15.79
N VAL A 161 1.81 9.37 -14.49
CA VAL A 161 1.52 10.43 -13.51
C VAL A 161 2.44 11.62 -13.70
N CYS A 162 3.75 11.40 -13.86
CA CYS A 162 4.72 12.47 -14.11
C CYS A 162 4.35 13.28 -15.36
N LYS A 163 4.09 12.61 -16.49
CA LYS A 163 3.69 13.26 -17.74
C LYS A 163 2.35 13.96 -17.64
N GLY A 164 1.40 13.33 -16.96
CA GLY A 164 0.06 13.86 -16.81
C GLY A 164 -0.08 15.00 -15.78
N THR A 165 1.01 15.35 -15.06
CA THR A 165 1.05 16.44 -14.07
C THR A 165 2.18 17.44 -14.32
N ALA A 166 2.90 17.32 -15.42
CA ALA A 166 4.10 18.12 -15.71
C ALA A 166 3.85 19.64 -15.80
N ASP A 167 2.64 20.06 -16.10
CA ASP A 167 2.20 21.46 -16.14
C ASP A 167 1.93 22.07 -14.76
N LEU A 168 1.79 21.26 -13.70
CA LEU A 168 1.53 21.72 -12.34
C LEU A 168 2.83 22.02 -11.59
N LYS A 169 3.15 23.31 -11.44
CA LYS A 169 4.46 23.79 -10.94
C LYS A 169 4.71 23.44 -9.46
N ASN A 170 3.66 23.34 -8.67
CA ASN A 170 3.73 23.05 -7.23
C ASN A 170 3.48 21.57 -6.89
N VAL A 171 3.60 20.67 -7.88
CA VAL A 171 3.37 19.23 -7.72
C VAL A 171 4.67 18.46 -7.92
N ARG A 172 4.94 17.50 -7.04
CA ARG A 172 6.04 16.56 -7.13
C ARG A 172 5.55 15.12 -7.00
N VAL A 173 5.88 14.29 -7.98
CA VAL A 173 5.60 12.86 -7.96
C VAL A 173 6.77 12.11 -7.30
N LEU A 174 6.46 11.23 -6.37
CA LEU A 174 7.42 10.41 -5.62
C LEU A 174 6.96 8.95 -5.59
N PRO A 175 7.88 7.97 -5.54
CA PRO A 175 7.53 6.59 -5.26
C PRO A 175 7.09 6.44 -3.79
N SER A 176 6.13 5.54 -3.52
CA SER A 176 5.66 5.30 -2.15
C SER A 176 6.67 4.50 -1.31
N GLY A 177 7.63 3.88 -1.95
CA GLY A 177 8.47 2.88 -1.29
C GLY A 177 7.65 1.72 -0.72
N ASN A 178 8.29 0.94 0.13
CA ASN A 178 7.65 -0.19 0.82
C ASN A 178 6.92 0.22 2.11
N PHE A 179 6.60 1.52 2.30
CA PHE A 179 6.13 2.05 3.57
C PHE A 179 4.80 2.81 3.49
N ILE A 180 4.18 2.88 2.30
CA ILE A 180 2.84 3.47 2.11
C ILE A 180 2.04 2.53 1.23
N ILE A 181 0.95 1.98 1.78
CA ILE A 181 0.05 1.02 1.10
C ILE A 181 0.88 -0.12 0.46
N SER A 182 1.64 -0.81 1.28
CA SER A 182 2.51 -1.89 0.85
C SER A 182 2.10 -3.22 1.48
N ALA A 183 2.65 -4.32 0.97
CA ALA A 183 2.47 -5.64 1.58
C ALA A 183 3.02 -5.71 3.02
N ILE A 184 3.93 -4.81 3.39
CA ILE A 184 4.53 -4.72 4.74
C ILE A 184 3.63 -3.93 5.69
N THR A 185 3.14 -2.76 5.26
CA THR A 185 2.40 -1.84 6.12
C THR A 185 0.89 -2.07 6.07
N PHE A 186 0.36 -2.54 4.92
CA PHE A 186 -1.05 -2.78 4.71
C PHE A 186 -1.32 -4.04 3.88
N PRO A 187 -1.00 -5.26 4.37
CA PRO A 187 -1.18 -6.50 3.62
C PRO A 187 -2.63 -6.75 3.19
N GLY A 188 -3.61 -6.34 3.99
CA GLY A 188 -5.04 -6.48 3.69
C GLY A 188 -5.49 -5.78 2.41
N TYR A 189 -4.80 -4.72 1.97
CA TYR A 189 -5.11 -4.01 0.73
C TYR A 189 -5.01 -4.89 -0.52
N PHE A 190 -4.13 -5.89 -0.51
CA PHE A 190 -3.82 -6.75 -1.66
C PHE A 190 -4.66 -8.04 -1.72
N TYR A 191 -5.49 -8.30 -0.71
CA TYR A 191 -6.38 -9.46 -0.63
C TYR A 191 -7.86 -9.08 -0.81
N LYS A 192 -8.16 -7.99 -1.53
CA LYS A 192 -9.50 -7.39 -1.70
C LYS A 192 -10.58 -8.38 -2.10
N ASP A 193 -10.27 -9.33 -2.98
CA ASP A 193 -11.24 -10.28 -3.51
C ASP A 193 -11.77 -11.26 -2.45
N ASN A 194 -11.06 -11.44 -1.33
CA ASN A 194 -11.40 -12.37 -0.25
C ASN A 194 -11.95 -11.69 1.01
N LEU A 195 -11.98 -10.33 1.05
CA LEU A 195 -12.20 -9.57 2.29
C LEU A 195 -13.44 -8.66 2.25
N LYS A 196 -14.47 -9.00 1.44
CA LYS A 196 -15.66 -8.12 1.27
C LYS A 196 -16.37 -7.77 2.59
N GLU A 197 -16.18 -8.53 3.65
CA GLU A 197 -16.85 -8.33 4.95
C GLU A 197 -15.87 -8.22 6.15
N ALA A 198 -14.56 -8.37 5.95
CA ALA A 198 -13.60 -8.32 7.04
C ALA A 198 -13.23 -6.87 7.39
N LYS A 199 -13.16 -6.57 8.69
CA LYS A 199 -12.58 -5.32 9.18
C LYS A 199 -11.07 -5.35 8.91
N ILE A 200 -10.60 -4.38 8.12
CA ILE A 200 -9.20 -4.31 7.71
C ILE A 200 -8.46 -3.38 8.67
N ASP A 201 -7.36 -3.85 9.25
CA ASP A 201 -6.49 -3.03 10.08
C ASP A 201 -5.52 -2.22 9.21
N CYS A 202 -5.74 -0.92 9.16
CA CYS A 202 -4.91 0.06 8.43
C CYS A 202 -4.00 0.86 9.38
N SER A 203 -4.06 0.61 10.68
CA SER A 203 -3.42 1.44 11.69
C SER A 203 -1.89 1.49 11.54
N ASN A 204 -1.29 0.36 11.18
CA ASN A 204 0.15 0.27 10.98
C ASN A 204 0.63 1.19 9.85
N ASP A 205 -0.01 1.13 8.68
CA ASP A 205 0.33 1.97 7.53
C ASP A 205 0.16 3.47 7.85
N LEU A 206 -0.95 3.83 8.47
CA LEU A 206 -1.25 5.22 8.82
C LEU A 206 -0.33 5.76 9.91
N ASN A 207 0.08 4.94 10.88
CA ASN A 207 1.06 5.32 11.89
C ASN A 207 2.45 5.53 11.29
N VAL A 208 2.91 4.65 10.40
CA VAL A 208 4.18 4.84 9.68
C VAL A 208 4.14 6.14 8.86
N PHE A 209 3.07 6.37 8.13
CA PHE A 209 2.89 7.59 7.37
C PHE A 209 2.94 8.84 8.28
N ALA A 210 2.14 8.87 9.34
CA ALA A 210 1.99 10.05 10.19
C ALA A 210 3.22 10.35 11.05
N GLN A 211 3.93 9.31 11.53
CA GLN A 211 5.07 9.47 12.43
C GLN A 211 6.39 9.73 11.71
N TYR A 212 6.56 9.22 10.47
CA TYR A 212 7.84 9.25 9.79
C TYR A 212 7.80 10.00 8.46
N ILE A 213 6.82 9.70 7.61
CA ILE A 213 6.78 10.22 6.23
C ILE A 213 6.28 11.65 6.20
N ALA A 214 5.17 11.93 6.86
CA ALA A 214 4.59 13.27 6.89
C ALA A 214 5.55 14.30 7.51
N PRO A 215 6.23 14.04 8.64
CA PRO A 215 7.21 14.98 9.20
C PRO A 215 8.43 15.18 8.30
N ALA A 216 8.89 14.15 7.55
CA ALA A 216 10.05 14.27 6.67
C ALA A 216 9.85 15.33 5.59
N LEU A 217 8.62 15.50 5.12
CA LEU A 217 8.21 16.44 4.07
C LEU A 217 7.36 17.62 4.59
N ASN A 218 7.17 17.74 5.90
CA ASN A 218 6.31 18.75 6.53
C ASN A 218 4.83 18.70 6.03
N ILE A 219 4.32 17.48 5.75
CA ILE A 219 2.96 17.28 5.26
C ILE A 219 1.95 17.59 6.37
N LYS A 220 1.03 18.50 6.09
CA LYS A 220 -0.07 18.94 6.99
C LYS A 220 -1.44 18.53 6.47
N ASN A 221 -1.55 18.18 5.18
CA ASN A 221 -2.81 17.84 4.54
C ASN A 221 -2.69 16.53 3.76
N ARG A 222 -3.65 15.66 3.91
CA ARG A 222 -3.81 14.44 3.13
C ARG A 222 -5.11 14.51 2.34
N PHE A 223 -5.05 14.35 1.02
CA PHE A 223 -6.23 14.34 0.16
C PHE A 223 -6.45 12.93 -0.37
N ALA A 224 -7.72 12.51 -0.44
CA ALA A 224 -8.14 11.27 -1.09
C ALA A 224 -9.45 11.49 -1.86
N GLY A 225 -9.68 10.71 -2.88
CA GLY A 225 -10.96 10.65 -3.55
C GLY A 225 -11.98 9.87 -2.71
N GLU A 226 -13.24 10.27 -2.80
CA GLU A 226 -14.35 9.49 -2.31
C GLU A 226 -14.35 8.09 -2.95
N GLU A 227 -14.67 7.04 -2.17
CA GLU A 227 -14.67 5.66 -2.66
C GLU A 227 -15.91 4.89 -2.23
N PRO A 228 -17.04 5.08 -2.93
CA PRO A 228 -18.30 4.42 -2.57
C PRO A 228 -18.35 2.95 -3.00
N LEU A 229 -17.50 2.52 -3.94
CA LEU A 229 -17.59 1.22 -4.59
C LEU A 229 -16.59 0.17 -4.09
N ASP A 230 -15.42 0.59 -3.60
CA ASP A 230 -14.41 -0.31 -3.05
C ASP A 230 -14.43 -0.26 -1.51
N PRO A 231 -14.96 -1.32 -0.85
CA PRO A 231 -15.08 -1.34 0.61
C PRO A 231 -13.74 -1.22 1.34
N VAL A 232 -12.65 -1.74 0.76
CA VAL A 232 -11.30 -1.67 1.33
C VAL A 232 -10.80 -0.24 1.35
N THR A 233 -10.90 0.45 0.22
CA THR A 233 -10.49 1.86 0.11
C THR A 233 -11.38 2.76 0.95
N ASN A 234 -12.68 2.47 1.06
CA ASN A 234 -13.58 3.20 1.94
C ASN A 234 -13.20 3.03 3.42
N GLN A 235 -12.92 1.82 3.88
CA GLN A 235 -12.43 1.58 5.25
C GLN A 235 -11.11 2.31 5.51
N TYR A 236 -10.20 2.36 4.53
CA TYR A 236 -8.97 3.12 4.63
C TYR A 236 -9.22 4.63 4.76
N ASN A 237 -10.17 5.19 3.99
CA ASN A 237 -10.58 6.59 4.13
C ASN A 237 -11.16 6.88 5.52
N MET A 238 -11.98 5.98 6.07
CA MET A 238 -12.51 6.11 7.43
C MET A 238 -11.40 6.09 8.48
N ALA A 239 -10.43 5.18 8.35
CA ALA A 239 -9.28 5.12 9.25
C ALA A 239 -8.39 6.37 9.14
N MET A 240 -8.18 6.92 7.96
CA MET A 240 -7.48 8.20 7.78
C MET A 240 -8.19 9.35 8.50
N ALA A 241 -9.51 9.43 8.40
CA ALA A 241 -10.29 10.46 9.08
C ALA A 241 -10.21 10.39 10.61
N GLU A 242 -10.00 9.18 11.16
CA GLU A 242 -9.86 8.97 12.61
C GLU A 242 -8.43 9.19 13.10
N ILE A 243 -7.43 8.67 12.36
CA ILE A 243 -6.04 8.59 12.84
C ILE A 243 -5.25 9.86 12.52
N LEU A 244 -5.31 10.38 11.29
CA LEU A 244 -4.44 11.47 10.87
C LEU A 244 -4.58 12.77 11.68
N PRO A 245 -5.80 13.20 12.11
CA PRO A 245 -5.96 14.39 12.95
C PRO A 245 -5.24 14.29 14.31
N GLN A 246 -5.03 13.09 14.86
CA GLN A 246 -4.29 12.86 16.10
C GLN A 246 -2.81 13.25 15.98
N TYR A 247 -2.29 13.32 14.75
CA TYR A 247 -0.93 13.74 14.40
C TYR A 247 -0.87 15.15 13.80
N GLY A 248 -1.98 15.92 13.86
CA GLY A 248 -2.06 17.25 13.31
C GLY A 248 -2.15 17.31 11.78
N ILE A 249 -2.47 16.21 11.13
CA ILE A 249 -2.64 16.12 9.68
C ILE A 249 -4.12 16.21 9.35
N GLN A 250 -4.52 17.21 8.56
CA GLN A 250 -5.90 17.36 8.10
C GLN A 250 -6.17 16.37 6.96
N PHE A 251 -7.29 15.66 7.04
CA PHE A 251 -7.72 14.73 6.00
C PHE A 251 -8.91 15.30 5.22
N HIS A 252 -8.80 15.28 3.89
CA HIS A 252 -9.78 15.83 2.96
C HIS A 252 -10.25 14.76 1.98
N VAL A 253 -11.57 14.49 1.99
CA VAL A 253 -12.22 13.60 1.02
C VAL A 253 -12.84 14.45 -0.10
N ILE A 254 -12.46 14.17 -1.34
CA ILE A 254 -12.89 14.93 -2.52
C ILE A 254 -13.87 14.09 -3.33
N PRO A 255 -15.05 14.62 -3.68
CA PRO A 255 -16.01 13.92 -4.54
C PRO A 255 -15.39 13.50 -5.86
N ARG A 256 -15.83 12.34 -6.38
CA ARG A 256 -15.34 11.82 -7.66
C ARG A 256 -15.77 12.67 -8.83
N LYS A 257 -14.90 12.80 -9.82
CA LYS A 257 -15.25 13.39 -11.11
C LYS A 257 -16.18 12.46 -11.88
N ILE A 258 -17.30 13.03 -12.35
CA ILE A 258 -18.30 12.35 -13.15
C ILE A 258 -18.14 12.84 -14.60
N GLU A 259 -18.17 11.92 -15.56
CA GLU A 259 -18.26 12.20 -16.99
C GLU A 259 -19.54 11.54 -17.53
N GLY A 260 -20.44 12.39 -18.01
CA GLY A 260 -21.79 11.96 -18.38
C GLY A 260 -22.60 11.45 -17.17
N LYS A 261 -22.95 10.17 -17.18
CA LYS A 261 -23.68 9.49 -16.09
C LYS A 261 -22.81 8.57 -15.24
N GLU A 262 -21.53 8.45 -15.58
CA GLU A 262 -20.63 7.48 -14.95
C GLU A 262 -19.40 8.15 -14.34
N VAL A 263 -18.92 7.54 -13.26
CA VAL A 263 -17.68 7.94 -12.59
C VAL A 263 -16.48 7.56 -13.46
N ILE A 264 -15.51 8.48 -13.59
CA ILE A 264 -14.23 8.16 -14.22
C ILE A 264 -13.44 7.26 -13.27
N SER A 265 -13.11 6.04 -13.70
CA SER A 265 -12.35 5.07 -12.91
C SER A 265 -11.30 4.33 -13.74
N ALA A 266 -10.19 3.95 -13.10
CA ALA A 266 -9.15 3.15 -13.74
C ALA A 266 -9.65 1.75 -14.15
N SER A 267 -10.60 1.19 -13.41
CA SER A 267 -11.25 -0.10 -13.76
C SER A 267 -12.04 -0.01 -15.06
N ARG A 268 -12.72 1.12 -15.30
CA ARG A 268 -13.42 1.38 -16.56
C ARG A 268 -12.44 1.47 -17.73
N VAL A 269 -11.29 2.14 -17.54
CA VAL A 269 -10.23 2.22 -18.56
C VAL A 269 -9.70 0.83 -18.91
N ARG A 270 -9.39 -0.01 -17.92
CA ARG A 270 -8.90 -1.38 -18.16
C ARG A 270 -9.90 -2.22 -18.92
N ARG A 271 -11.18 -2.17 -18.54
CA ARG A 271 -12.27 -2.90 -19.23
C ARG A 271 -12.40 -2.48 -20.70
N TYR A 272 -12.28 -1.17 -21.01
CA TYR A 272 -12.29 -0.68 -22.38
C TYR A 272 -11.06 -1.09 -23.16
N PHE A 273 -9.89 -1.05 -22.53
CA PHE A 273 -8.64 -1.48 -23.13
C PHE A 273 -8.64 -2.95 -23.52
N GLU A 274 -9.07 -3.84 -22.62
CA GLU A 274 -9.22 -5.27 -22.88
C GLU A 274 -10.25 -5.58 -23.97
N ALA A 275 -11.25 -4.73 -24.11
CA ALA A 275 -12.29 -4.86 -25.17
C ALA A 275 -11.90 -4.19 -26.49
N GLY A 276 -10.70 -3.61 -26.63
CA GLY A 276 -10.24 -2.87 -27.82
C GLY A 276 -11.00 -1.57 -28.08
N LYS A 277 -11.71 -1.03 -27.10
CA LYS A 277 -12.51 0.20 -27.20
C LYS A 277 -11.67 1.43 -26.88
N LEU A 278 -10.69 1.71 -27.74
CA LEU A 278 -9.72 2.78 -27.49
C LEU A 278 -10.35 4.18 -27.59
N ASP A 279 -11.33 4.38 -28.44
CA ASP A 279 -11.99 5.69 -28.60
C ASP A 279 -12.72 6.11 -27.31
N GLU A 280 -13.35 5.17 -26.61
CA GLU A 280 -14.04 5.43 -25.33
C GLU A 280 -13.07 5.76 -24.18
N ILE A 281 -11.79 5.36 -24.31
CA ILE A 281 -10.75 5.68 -23.33
C ILE A 281 -10.33 7.15 -23.46
N LYS A 282 -10.31 7.71 -24.65
CA LYS A 282 -9.80 9.05 -24.94
C LYS A 282 -10.45 10.14 -24.08
N GLU A 283 -11.75 10.01 -23.82
CA GLU A 283 -12.51 10.99 -23.04
C GLU A 283 -12.31 10.92 -21.53
N ILE A 284 -11.68 9.85 -21.05
CA ILE A 284 -11.55 9.58 -19.60
C ILE A 284 -10.11 9.50 -19.11
N VAL A 285 -9.12 9.67 -19.99
CA VAL A 285 -7.70 9.69 -19.62
C VAL A 285 -6.98 10.93 -20.22
N PRO A 286 -5.88 11.40 -19.62
CA PRO A 286 -5.01 12.39 -20.22
C PRO A 286 -4.36 11.86 -21.52
N ASN A 287 -3.97 12.77 -22.42
CA ASN A 287 -3.34 12.42 -23.70
C ASN A 287 -2.12 11.50 -23.54
N ALA A 288 -1.28 11.70 -22.52
CA ALA A 288 -0.12 10.84 -22.25
C ALA A 288 -0.53 9.40 -21.99
N THR A 289 -1.59 9.20 -21.19
CA THR A 289 -2.14 7.86 -20.91
C THR A 289 -2.79 7.26 -22.15
N TYR A 290 -3.54 8.04 -22.92
CA TYR A 290 -4.15 7.58 -24.16
C TYR A 290 -3.11 7.07 -25.16
N ASN A 291 -2.08 7.88 -25.43
CA ASN A 291 -1.01 7.51 -26.37
C ASN A 291 -0.25 6.25 -25.91
N TYR A 292 0.02 6.12 -24.61
CA TYR A 292 0.63 4.92 -24.06
C TYR A 292 -0.25 3.68 -24.29
N LEU A 293 -1.56 3.77 -24.03
CA LEU A 293 -2.49 2.66 -24.19
C LEU A 293 -2.65 2.24 -25.65
N VAL A 294 -2.75 3.18 -26.58
CA VAL A 294 -2.79 2.89 -28.04
C VAL A 294 -1.53 2.17 -28.48
N ASN A 295 -0.34 2.69 -28.11
CA ASN A 295 0.94 2.09 -28.47
C ASN A 295 1.08 0.66 -27.88
N ARG A 296 0.61 0.44 -26.67
CA ARG A 296 0.64 -0.86 -26.01
C ARG A 296 -0.33 -1.83 -26.70
N TYR A 297 -1.54 -1.39 -26.98
CA TYR A 297 -2.56 -2.21 -27.66
C TYR A 297 -2.06 -2.71 -29.02
N ASN A 298 -1.48 -1.82 -29.83
CA ASN A 298 -0.94 -2.17 -31.14
C ASN A 298 0.20 -3.21 -31.02
N LYS A 299 1.11 -3.06 -30.05
CA LYS A 299 2.21 -4.02 -29.81
C LYS A 299 1.73 -5.39 -29.34
N GLU A 300 0.59 -5.47 -28.67
CA GLU A 300 0.03 -6.74 -28.17
C GLU A 300 -0.80 -7.46 -29.26
N HIS A 301 -1.14 -6.79 -30.39
CA HIS A 301 -2.01 -7.31 -31.46
C HIS A 301 -1.35 -7.32 -32.84
N ASP A 302 -0.10 -6.82 -32.98
CA ASP A 302 0.80 -7.00 -34.12
C ASP A 302 1.62 -8.31 -33.94
#